data_dfbe5610957770dc5feedadb7e6550e3
#
_entry.id   dfbe5610957770dc5feedadb7e6550e3
#
_cell.length_a   1.000
_cell.length_b   1.000
_cell.length_c   1.000
_cell.angle_alpha   90.00
_cell.angle_beta   90.00
_cell.angle_gamma   90.00
#
_symmetry.space_group_name_H-M   'P 1'
#
loop_
_entity.id
_entity.type
_entity.pdbx_description
1 polymer ?
#
loop_
_entity_poly.entity_id
_entity_poly.type
_entity_poly.pdbx_seq_one_letter_code
_entity_poly.pdbx_strand_id
1 'polypeptide(L)'
;DVAVGDGQPLGVPLSSGGPYFGFMACKQEFVRQMPGRIIGRTVDKDGKPGFTLTLQAREQHIRRSKATSNICTNQGLLVTAATIYMSLLGPEGLERVAAQCHANTNELLGGIGKIDGMQRVFDRPVFHEAVVRANMPIADLLRAMEGQGILAGYNLAHDYPELGECMLVCATETRSSADLQQYTFQMARVVSKRRLDPPCATKVST
;
A
#
# COMPACT_ATOMS: atom_id res chain seq x y z
N ASP A 1 -8.96 -5.50 18.21
CA ASP A 1 -10.36 -5.90 18.28
C ASP A 1 -11.01 -5.90 16.90
N VAL A 2 -10.72 -4.91 16.06
CA VAL A 2 -11.16 -4.80 14.67
C VAL A 2 -9.98 -4.48 13.80
N ALA A 3 -9.86 -5.14 12.63
CA ALA A 3 -8.91 -4.84 11.58
C ALA A 3 -9.67 -4.40 10.33
N VAL A 4 -9.25 -3.29 9.75
CA VAL A 4 -9.82 -2.75 8.50
C VAL A 4 -8.71 -2.33 7.56
N GLY A 5 -8.98 -2.33 6.28
CA GLY A 5 -8.00 -1.90 5.30
C GLY A 5 -8.55 -1.87 3.88
N ASP A 6 -7.71 -1.43 2.99
CA ASP A 6 -7.93 -1.49 1.55
C ASP A 6 -7.53 -2.89 1.04
N GLY A 7 -8.43 -3.51 0.30
CA GLY A 7 -8.23 -4.83 -0.27
C GLY A 7 -7.59 -4.85 -1.65
N GLN A 8 -7.24 -3.71 -2.23
CA GLN A 8 -6.65 -3.63 -3.57
C GLN A 8 -5.43 -4.55 -3.75
N PRO A 9 -4.47 -4.66 -2.80
CA PRO A 9 -3.33 -5.57 -2.93
C PRO A 9 -3.70 -7.05 -3.04
N LEU A 10 -4.94 -7.41 -2.77
CA LEU A 10 -5.45 -8.78 -2.87
C LEU A 10 -5.99 -9.09 -4.28
N GLY A 11 -5.19 -8.83 -5.32
CA GLY A 11 -5.48 -9.22 -6.70
C GLY A 11 -6.29 -8.22 -7.52
N VAL A 12 -6.41 -6.97 -7.07
CA VAL A 12 -7.05 -5.90 -7.84
C VAL A 12 -5.97 -5.04 -8.50
N PRO A 13 -6.02 -4.83 -9.83
CA PRO A 13 -5.03 -4.02 -10.51
C PRO A 13 -5.12 -2.54 -10.10
N LEU A 14 -3.99 -1.83 -10.19
CA LEU A 14 -3.97 -0.38 -10.04
C LEU A 14 -4.74 0.27 -11.19
N SER A 15 -5.87 0.90 -10.89
CA SER A 15 -6.73 1.55 -11.88
C SER A 15 -6.72 3.07 -11.74
N SER A 16 -5.67 3.63 -11.13
CA SER A 16 -5.44 5.08 -10.98
C SER A 16 -6.65 5.83 -10.40
N GLY A 17 -7.22 5.30 -9.33
CA GLY A 17 -8.39 5.89 -8.65
C GLY A 17 -9.56 4.91 -8.49
N GLY A 18 -9.35 3.63 -8.69
CA GLY A 18 -10.35 2.59 -8.47
C GLY A 18 -10.86 1.94 -9.76
N PRO A 19 -11.80 1.01 -9.69
CA PRO A 19 -12.47 0.58 -8.45
C PRO A 19 -11.56 -0.32 -7.59
N TYR A 20 -11.80 -0.32 -6.29
CA TYR A 20 -11.18 -1.21 -5.31
C TYR A 20 -12.21 -1.57 -4.23
N PHE A 21 -11.82 -2.35 -3.22
CA PHE A 21 -12.71 -2.74 -2.13
C PHE A 21 -12.01 -2.65 -0.78
N GLY A 22 -12.80 -2.52 0.29
CA GLY A 22 -12.31 -2.57 1.65
C GLY A 22 -12.53 -3.93 2.29
N PHE A 23 -11.77 -4.27 3.30
CA PHE A 23 -12.01 -5.42 4.16
C PHE A 23 -12.20 -5.01 5.61
N MET A 24 -12.96 -5.81 6.33
CA MET A 24 -13.15 -5.68 7.77
C MET A 24 -13.10 -7.06 8.41
N ALA A 25 -12.35 -7.21 9.48
CA ALA A 25 -12.34 -8.38 10.34
C ALA A 25 -12.47 -7.94 11.80
N CYS A 26 -13.13 -8.74 12.63
CA CYS A 26 -13.25 -8.46 14.05
C CYS A 26 -13.13 -9.74 14.88
N LYS A 27 -12.85 -9.59 16.19
CA LYS A 27 -12.95 -10.69 17.14
C LYS A 27 -14.39 -11.21 17.20
N GLN A 28 -14.54 -12.48 17.55
CA GLN A 28 -15.83 -13.19 17.61
C GLN A 28 -16.88 -12.47 18.51
N GLU A 29 -16.45 -11.83 19.56
CA GLU A 29 -17.33 -11.09 20.48
C GLU A 29 -18.03 -9.90 19.81
N PHE A 30 -17.45 -9.32 18.75
CA PHE A 30 -17.99 -8.16 18.02
C PHE A 30 -18.79 -8.54 16.76
N VAL A 31 -18.87 -9.82 16.42
CA VAL A 31 -19.50 -10.26 15.16
C VAL A 31 -20.96 -9.79 15.00
N ARG A 32 -21.68 -9.60 16.12
CA ARG A 32 -23.08 -9.13 16.09
C ARG A 32 -23.20 -7.64 15.78
N GLN A 33 -22.14 -6.85 15.95
CA GLN A 33 -22.08 -5.43 15.63
C GLN A 33 -21.56 -5.17 14.20
N MET A 34 -20.94 -6.16 13.56
CA MET A 34 -20.44 -6.01 12.20
C MET A 34 -21.55 -5.64 11.23
N PRO A 35 -21.38 -4.62 10.37
CA PRO A 35 -22.31 -4.37 9.26
C PRO A 35 -22.16 -5.44 8.18
N GLY A 36 -23.12 -5.46 7.25
CA GLY A 36 -23.07 -6.37 6.11
C GLY A 36 -23.62 -7.77 6.40
N ARG A 37 -23.53 -8.63 5.41
CA ARG A 37 -24.00 -10.01 5.45
C ARG A 37 -22.87 -10.93 5.84
N ILE A 38 -23.12 -11.86 6.73
CA ILE A 38 -22.16 -12.89 7.13
C ILE A 38 -22.64 -14.23 6.65
N ILE A 39 -21.79 -14.96 5.96
CA ILE A 39 -22.04 -16.32 5.51
C ILE A 39 -21.57 -17.28 6.59
N GLY A 40 -22.50 -18.09 7.09
CA GLY A 40 -22.22 -19.16 8.04
C GLY A 40 -22.08 -20.51 7.34
N ARG A 41 -21.10 -21.30 7.78
CA ARG A 41 -20.99 -22.70 7.37
C ARG A 41 -21.99 -23.53 8.15
N THR A 42 -22.70 -24.42 7.46
CA THR A 42 -23.73 -25.31 8.03
C THR A 42 -23.76 -26.65 7.28
N VAL A 43 -24.72 -27.48 7.57
CA VAL A 43 -25.04 -28.67 6.80
C VAL A 43 -26.48 -28.59 6.30
N ASP A 44 -26.76 -29.20 5.16
CA ASP A 44 -28.12 -29.33 4.65
C ASP A 44 -28.89 -30.45 5.37
N LYS A 45 -30.14 -30.69 4.95
CA LYS A 45 -31.01 -31.75 5.52
C LYS A 45 -30.45 -33.17 5.34
N ASP A 46 -29.57 -33.36 4.39
CA ASP A 46 -28.93 -34.65 4.09
C ASP A 46 -27.50 -34.75 4.73
N GLY A 47 -27.13 -33.79 5.58
CA GLY A 47 -25.86 -33.75 6.29
C GLY A 47 -24.67 -33.28 5.43
N LYS A 48 -24.90 -32.76 4.22
CA LYS A 48 -23.83 -32.25 3.35
C LYS A 48 -23.43 -30.83 3.75
N PRO A 49 -22.14 -30.51 3.73
CA PRO A 49 -21.65 -29.14 4.00
C PRO A 49 -22.29 -28.12 3.05
N GLY A 50 -22.72 -27.00 3.60
CA GLY A 50 -23.32 -25.90 2.87
C GLY A 50 -23.05 -24.56 3.52
N PHE A 51 -23.55 -23.50 2.91
CA PHE A 51 -23.41 -22.14 3.41
C PHE A 51 -24.74 -21.42 3.38
N THR A 52 -24.97 -20.56 4.35
CA THR A 52 -26.20 -19.78 4.48
C THR A 52 -25.94 -18.38 4.98
N LEU A 53 -26.83 -17.44 4.66
CA LEU A 53 -26.83 -16.10 5.23
C LEU A 53 -27.19 -16.14 6.71
N THR A 54 -26.39 -15.51 7.53
CA THR A 54 -26.59 -15.42 8.98
C THR A 54 -26.65 -13.96 9.43
N LEU A 55 -27.16 -13.73 10.65
CA LEU A 55 -27.21 -12.43 11.32
C LEU A 55 -27.89 -11.32 10.50
N GLN A 56 -28.85 -11.66 9.66
CA GLN A 56 -29.55 -10.74 8.74
C GLN A 56 -30.38 -9.67 9.46
N ALA A 57 -30.81 -9.92 10.72
CA ALA A 57 -31.70 -9.02 11.45
C ALA A 57 -31.18 -7.59 11.63
N ARG A 58 -29.89 -7.34 11.38
CA ARG A 58 -29.28 -6.01 11.44
C ARG A 58 -29.21 -5.30 10.08
N GLU A 59 -29.62 -5.96 9.01
CA GLU A 59 -29.59 -5.46 7.64
C GLU A 59 -30.72 -4.46 7.36
N GLN A 60 -30.48 -3.59 6.37
CA GLN A 60 -31.37 -2.50 5.98
C GLN A 60 -32.77 -3.00 5.55
N HIS A 61 -32.85 -4.11 4.83
CA HIS A 61 -34.14 -4.67 4.36
C HIS A 61 -35.02 -5.16 5.50
N ILE A 62 -34.45 -5.38 6.70
CA ILE A 62 -35.22 -5.77 7.91
C ILE A 62 -35.36 -4.57 8.84
N ARG A 63 -34.28 -3.89 9.20
CA ARG A 63 -34.28 -2.81 10.20
C ARG A 63 -34.51 -1.42 9.65
N ARG A 64 -34.51 -1.25 8.35
CA ARG A 64 -34.69 0.06 7.68
C ARG A 64 -33.68 1.10 8.22
N SER A 65 -34.16 2.26 8.67
CA SER A 65 -33.32 3.32 9.21
C SER A 65 -32.54 2.95 10.49
N LYS A 66 -32.90 1.87 11.16
CA LYS A 66 -32.24 1.37 12.37
C LYS A 66 -31.18 0.30 12.07
N ALA A 67 -30.87 0.06 10.81
CA ALA A 67 -29.80 -0.87 10.43
C ALA A 67 -28.43 -0.39 10.93
N THR A 68 -27.51 -1.32 11.16
CA THR A 68 -26.12 -1.00 11.54
C THR A 68 -25.42 -0.18 10.47
N SER A 69 -25.71 -0.43 9.18
CA SER A 69 -25.25 0.36 8.05
C SER A 69 -26.39 0.53 7.04
N ASN A 70 -26.50 1.73 6.48
CA ASN A 70 -27.42 2.05 5.39
C ASN A 70 -26.70 2.09 4.02
N ILE A 71 -25.43 1.75 3.96
CA ILE A 71 -24.66 1.61 2.72
C ILE A 71 -25.08 0.29 2.07
N CYS A 72 -25.56 0.38 0.84
CA CYS A 72 -26.11 -0.74 0.09
C CYS A 72 -25.23 -1.22 -1.05
N THR A 73 -24.34 -0.36 -1.54
CA THR A 73 -23.43 -0.65 -2.63
C THR A 73 -22.25 -1.50 -2.14
N ASN A 74 -21.89 -2.51 -2.91
CA ASN A 74 -20.71 -3.34 -2.67
C ASN A 74 -19.91 -3.54 -3.97
N GLN A 75 -18.67 -3.98 -3.83
CA GLN A 75 -17.72 -4.24 -4.92
C GLN A 75 -17.69 -5.75 -5.24
N GLY A 76 -18.84 -6.34 -5.54
CA GLY A 76 -18.98 -7.79 -5.71
C GLY A 76 -18.01 -8.41 -6.70
N LEU A 77 -17.76 -7.76 -7.86
CA LEU A 77 -16.79 -8.23 -8.84
C LEU A 77 -15.36 -8.27 -8.26
N LEU A 78 -14.95 -7.21 -7.58
CA LEU A 78 -13.61 -7.13 -7.01
C LEU A 78 -13.43 -8.07 -5.81
N VAL A 79 -14.47 -8.27 -5.02
CA VAL A 79 -14.49 -9.27 -3.95
C VAL A 79 -14.35 -10.68 -4.53
N THR A 80 -14.97 -10.96 -5.68
CA THR A 80 -14.79 -12.23 -6.39
C THR A 80 -13.35 -12.39 -6.89
N ALA A 81 -12.77 -11.35 -7.50
CA ALA A 81 -11.38 -11.37 -7.94
C ALA A 81 -10.42 -11.62 -6.77
N ALA A 82 -10.62 -10.93 -5.65
CA ALA A 82 -9.82 -11.12 -4.44
C ALA A 82 -9.97 -12.53 -3.86
N THR A 83 -11.17 -13.09 -3.88
CA THR A 83 -11.42 -14.46 -3.41
C THR A 83 -10.66 -15.47 -4.27
N ILE A 84 -10.66 -15.31 -5.59
CA ILE A 84 -9.88 -16.15 -6.51
C ILE A 84 -8.38 -16.01 -6.23
N TYR A 85 -7.89 -14.78 -6.14
CA TYR A 85 -6.48 -14.50 -5.86
C TYR A 85 -6.00 -15.15 -4.55
N MET A 86 -6.74 -14.92 -3.46
CA MET A 86 -6.41 -15.51 -2.16
C MET A 86 -6.50 -17.04 -2.17
N SER A 87 -7.45 -17.62 -2.91
CA SER A 87 -7.58 -19.07 -3.04
C SER A 87 -6.43 -19.70 -3.83
N LEU A 88 -5.91 -19.00 -4.83
CA LEU A 88 -4.77 -19.47 -5.63
C LEU A 88 -3.45 -19.38 -4.83
N LEU A 89 -3.24 -18.31 -4.07
CA LEU A 89 -2.04 -18.14 -3.28
C LEU A 89 -2.04 -18.99 -2.01
N GLY A 90 -3.21 -19.13 -1.38
CA GLY A 90 -3.33 -19.73 -0.06
C GLY A 90 -2.63 -18.92 1.03
N PRO A 91 -2.67 -19.37 2.29
CA PRO A 91 -2.05 -18.65 3.41
C PRO A 91 -0.52 -18.51 3.25
N GLU A 92 0.15 -19.56 2.78
CA GLU A 92 1.61 -19.54 2.56
C GLU A 92 2.02 -18.56 1.46
N GLY A 93 1.23 -18.47 0.37
CA GLY A 93 1.50 -17.53 -0.72
C GLY A 93 1.36 -16.08 -0.26
N LEU A 94 0.32 -15.76 0.52
CA LEU A 94 0.13 -14.43 1.10
C LEU A 94 1.26 -14.06 2.07
N GLU A 95 1.70 -15.00 2.90
CA GLU A 95 2.84 -14.80 3.81
C GLU A 95 4.13 -14.52 3.04
N ARG A 96 4.41 -15.28 1.97
CA ARG A 96 5.58 -15.07 1.11
C ARG A 96 5.57 -13.71 0.42
N VAL A 97 4.42 -13.29 -0.11
CA VAL A 97 4.27 -11.95 -0.71
C VAL A 97 4.60 -10.87 0.31
N ALA A 98 4.02 -10.95 1.51
CA ALA A 98 4.26 -9.98 2.56
C ALA A 98 5.74 -9.96 3.01
N ALA A 99 6.34 -11.13 3.21
CA ALA A 99 7.74 -11.26 3.58
C ALA A 99 8.68 -10.68 2.51
N GLN A 100 8.39 -10.92 1.22
CA GLN A 100 9.18 -10.39 0.12
C GLN A 100 9.06 -8.87 0.00
N CYS A 101 7.85 -8.29 0.16
CA CYS A 101 7.67 -6.84 0.20
C CYS A 101 8.52 -6.21 1.31
N HIS A 102 8.47 -6.77 2.50
CA HIS A 102 9.26 -6.30 3.63
C HIS A 102 10.77 -6.43 3.38
N ALA A 103 11.24 -7.56 2.84
CA ALA A 103 12.65 -7.78 2.51
C ALA A 103 13.14 -6.77 1.45
N ASN A 104 12.40 -6.61 0.36
CA ASN A 104 12.75 -5.67 -0.71
C ASN A 104 12.80 -4.22 -0.23
N THR A 105 11.86 -3.82 0.63
CA THR A 105 11.87 -2.47 1.21
C THR A 105 13.10 -2.24 2.09
N ASN A 106 13.47 -3.22 2.91
CA ASN A 106 14.68 -3.11 3.75
C ASN A 106 15.96 -3.10 2.90
N GLU A 107 16.04 -3.91 1.83
CA GLU A 107 17.15 -3.88 0.87
C GLU A 107 17.26 -2.50 0.21
N LEU A 108 16.13 -1.95 -0.27
CA LEU A 108 16.08 -0.62 -0.87
C LEU A 108 16.56 0.46 0.09
N LEU A 109 16.05 0.45 1.33
CA LEU A 109 16.45 1.42 2.36
C LEU A 109 17.93 1.28 2.74
N GLY A 110 18.45 0.06 2.81
CA GLY A 110 19.86 -0.21 3.02
C GLY A 110 20.74 0.33 1.89
N GLY A 111 20.26 0.29 0.65
CA GLY A 111 20.90 0.90 -0.52
C GLY A 111 20.85 2.42 -0.49
N ILE A 112 19.68 3.00 -0.23
CA ILE A 112 19.49 4.46 -0.12
C ILE A 112 20.33 5.04 1.00
N GLY A 113 20.41 4.38 2.15
CA GLY A 113 21.19 4.84 3.31
C GLY A 113 22.72 4.92 3.06
N LYS A 114 23.21 4.29 1.99
CA LYS A 114 24.63 4.42 1.56
C LYS A 114 24.88 5.60 0.64
N ILE A 115 23.83 6.28 0.20
CA ILE A 115 23.94 7.43 -0.69
C ILE A 115 24.14 8.68 0.17
N ASP A 116 25.28 9.30 0.05
CA ASP A 116 25.57 10.53 0.79
C ASP A 116 24.60 11.66 0.38
N GLY A 117 23.90 12.23 1.37
CA GLY A 117 22.83 13.21 1.18
C GLY A 117 21.41 12.61 1.16
N MET A 118 21.29 11.30 1.33
CA MET A 118 20.01 10.63 1.52
C MET A 118 19.92 10.05 2.93
N GLN A 119 18.74 10.11 3.54
CA GLN A 119 18.53 9.51 4.85
C GLN A 119 17.10 9.04 5.03
N ARG A 120 16.91 7.99 5.80
CA ARG A 120 15.61 7.57 6.31
C ARG A 120 15.12 8.58 7.35
N VAL A 121 13.82 8.92 7.32
CA VAL A 121 13.24 9.93 8.22
C VAL A 121 12.78 9.33 9.55
N PHE A 122 12.17 8.15 9.50
CA PHE A 122 11.60 7.49 10.68
C PHE A 122 12.33 6.19 11.01
N ASP A 123 12.72 5.98 12.27
CA ASP A 123 13.47 4.78 12.72
C ASP A 123 12.56 3.59 13.05
N ARG A 124 11.24 3.77 13.03
CA ARG A 124 10.28 2.68 13.32
C ARG A 124 10.30 1.62 12.22
N PRO A 125 10.01 0.34 12.54
CA PRO A 125 9.83 -0.68 11.51
C PRO A 125 8.82 -0.24 10.46
N VAL A 126 9.11 -0.56 9.20
CA VAL A 126 8.24 -0.28 8.04
C VAL A 126 7.84 -1.59 7.37
N PHE A 127 6.76 -1.59 6.61
CA PHE A 127 6.37 -2.76 5.83
C PHE A 127 6.91 -2.66 4.39
N HIS A 128 6.20 -2.02 3.49
CA HIS A 128 6.61 -1.87 2.08
C HIS A 128 6.72 -0.42 1.62
N GLU A 129 6.55 0.52 2.53
CA GLU A 129 6.68 1.95 2.28
C GLU A 129 7.56 2.60 3.33
N ALA A 130 8.34 3.59 2.93
CA ALA A 130 9.17 4.36 3.84
C ALA A 130 9.38 5.79 3.35
N VAL A 131 9.59 6.71 4.29
CA VAL A 131 9.92 8.10 4.00
C VAL A 131 11.42 8.28 4.02
N VAL A 132 11.94 8.85 2.94
CA VAL A 132 13.35 9.22 2.81
C VAL A 132 13.50 10.71 2.51
N ARG A 133 14.55 11.32 3.03
CA ARG A 133 14.88 12.72 2.83
C ARG A 133 16.11 12.83 1.92
N ALA A 134 16.12 13.84 1.07
CA ALA A 134 17.28 14.20 0.28
C ALA A 134 17.80 15.60 0.67
N ASN A 135 19.08 15.84 0.48
CA ASN A 135 19.68 17.16 0.63
C ASN A 135 19.57 18.02 -0.64
N MET A 136 18.58 17.74 -1.46
CA MET A 136 18.25 18.46 -2.69
C MET A 136 16.71 18.49 -2.86
N PRO A 137 16.18 19.43 -3.69
CA PRO A 137 14.74 19.45 -3.98
C PRO A 137 14.26 18.11 -4.54
N ILE A 138 13.26 17.53 -3.88
CA ILE A 138 12.71 16.23 -4.27
C ILE A 138 12.11 16.27 -5.67
N ALA A 139 11.49 17.38 -6.06
CA ALA A 139 10.92 17.53 -7.41
C ALA A 139 11.99 17.37 -8.50
N ASP A 140 13.22 17.88 -8.26
CA ASP A 140 14.32 17.75 -9.21
C ASP A 140 14.88 16.33 -9.22
N LEU A 141 15.00 15.71 -8.05
CA LEU A 141 15.42 14.31 -7.92
C LEU A 141 14.49 13.38 -8.70
N LEU A 142 13.17 13.50 -8.46
CA LEU A 142 12.16 12.67 -9.12
C LEU A 142 12.17 12.86 -10.64
N ARG A 143 12.27 14.10 -11.13
CA ARG A 143 12.38 14.39 -12.57
C ARG A 143 13.64 13.79 -13.19
N ALA A 144 14.77 13.87 -12.49
CA ALA A 144 16.01 13.29 -12.97
C ALA A 144 15.98 11.75 -13.00
N MET A 145 15.30 11.12 -12.04
CA MET A 145 15.08 9.67 -12.01
C MET A 145 14.10 9.23 -13.10
N GLU A 146 13.04 10.00 -13.35
CA GLU A 146 12.11 9.77 -14.45
C GLU A 146 12.81 9.78 -15.81
N GLY A 147 13.78 10.69 -16.00
CA GLY A 147 14.66 10.72 -17.17
C GLY A 147 15.55 9.47 -17.34
N GLN A 148 15.66 8.63 -16.30
CA GLN A 148 16.30 7.30 -16.35
C GLN A 148 15.28 6.15 -16.44
N GLY A 149 14.01 6.47 -16.67
CA GLY A 149 12.91 5.49 -16.74
C GLY A 149 12.48 4.93 -15.38
N ILE A 150 12.73 5.64 -14.29
CA ILE A 150 12.43 5.19 -12.93
C ILE A 150 11.48 6.19 -12.25
N LEU A 151 10.26 5.73 -11.94
CA LEU A 151 9.35 6.44 -11.04
C LEU A 151 9.80 6.18 -9.60
N ALA A 152 10.62 7.10 -9.07
CA ALA A 152 11.41 6.83 -7.88
C ALA A 152 10.64 6.96 -6.56
N GLY A 153 9.48 7.59 -6.55
CA GLY A 153 8.68 7.75 -5.35
C GLY A 153 7.65 8.87 -5.48
N TYR A 154 6.99 9.17 -4.37
CA TYR A 154 5.98 10.22 -4.29
C TYR A 154 6.52 11.42 -3.50
N ASN A 155 6.41 12.63 -4.06
CA ASN A 155 6.84 13.86 -3.40
C ASN A 155 5.90 14.21 -2.26
N LEU A 156 6.40 14.26 -1.04
CA LEU A 156 5.62 14.58 0.16
C LEU A 156 5.56 16.08 0.51
N ALA A 157 6.32 16.92 -0.18
CA ALA A 157 6.43 18.34 0.18
C ALA A 157 5.10 19.10 0.13
N HIS A 158 4.16 18.66 -0.71
CA HIS A 158 2.82 19.27 -0.79
C HIS A 158 1.91 18.82 0.34
N ASP A 159 1.92 17.53 0.66
CA ASP A 159 0.98 16.94 1.62
C ASP A 159 1.48 17.01 3.06
N TYR A 160 2.82 17.03 3.23
CA TYR A 160 3.51 17.06 4.52
C TYR A 160 4.66 18.08 4.49
N PRO A 161 4.37 19.38 4.35
CA PRO A 161 5.39 20.42 4.22
C PRO A 161 6.34 20.49 5.43
N GLU A 162 5.90 20.05 6.60
CA GLU A 162 6.69 19.97 7.82
C GLU A 162 7.85 18.96 7.74
N LEU A 163 7.77 17.99 6.83
CA LEU A 163 8.85 17.02 6.62
C LEU A 163 9.97 17.60 5.73
N GLY A 164 9.72 18.68 5.01
CA GLY A 164 10.68 19.27 4.06
C GLY A 164 10.89 18.41 2.82
N GLU A 165 12.12 18.33 2.33
CA GLU A 165 12.49 17.63 1.09
C GLU A 165 12.46 16.11 1.27
N CYS A 166 11.26 15.56 1.35
CA CYS A 166 10.98 14.14 1.60
C CYS A 166 10.16 13.51 0.47
N MET A 167 10.39 12.22 0.24
CA MET A 167 9.56 11.40 -0.64
C MET A 167 9.19 10.07 0.02
N LEU A 168 8.05 9.54 -0.36
CA LEU A 168 7.63 8.18 -0.02
C LEU A 168 8.18 7.23 -1.09
N VAL A 169 8.91 6.21 -0.66
CA VAL A 169 9.37 5.10 -1.50
C VAL A 169 8.61 3.83 -1.18
N CYS A 170 8.39 3.00 -2.18
CA CYS A 170 7.68 1.72 -2.04
C CYS A 170 8.43 0.64 -2.82
N ALA A 171 8.59 -0.53 -2.20
CA ALA A 171 9.09 -1.72 -2.87
C ALA A 171 8.23 -2.93 -2.51
N THR A 172 7.68 -3.58 -3.53
CA THR A 172 6.82 -4.76 -3.37
C THR A 172 7.54 -6.03 -3.83
N GLU A 173 6.87 -7.17 -3.69
CA GLU A 173 7.35 -8.48 -4.13
C GLU A 173 7.70 -8.54 -5.63
N THR A 174 7.16 -7.63 -6.42
CA THR A 174 7.39 -7.59 -7.88
C THR A 174 8.76 -7.03 -8.26
N ARG A 175 9.51 -6.50 -7.31
CA ARG A 175 10.86 -5.97 -7.55
C ARG A 175 11.91 -7.03 -7.29
N SER A 176 12.80 -7.21 -8.25
CA SER A 176 14.00 -8.04 -8.09
C SER A 176 15.12 -7.25 -7.43
N SER A 177 16.12 -7.95 -6.85
CA SER A 177 17.33 -7.29 -6.34
C SER A 177 18.06 -6.47 -7.42
N ALA A 178 17.99 -6.90 -8.69
CA ALA A 178 18.54 -6.12 -9.80
C ALA A 178 17.81 -4.78 -9.99
N ASP A 179 16.48 -4.76 -9.87
CA ASP A 179 15.70 -3.52 -9.92
C ASP A 179 16.08 -2.57 -8.78
N LEU A 180 16.24 -3.09 -7.56
CA LEU A 180 16.62 -2.30 -6.39
C LEU A 180 18.04 -1.75 -6.51
N GLN A 181 18.98 -2.54 -7.05
CA GLN A 181 20.34 -2.10 -7.34
C GLN A 181 20.35 -1.02 -8.44
N GLN A 182 19.58 -1.21 -9.51
CA GLN A 182 19.44 -0.22 -10.58
C GLN A 182 18.87 1.10 -10.02
N TYR A 183 17.84 1.04 -9.19
CA TYR A 183 17.25 2.18 -8.53
C TYR A 183 18.30 2.96 -7.70
N THR A 184 18.98 2.27 -6.79
CA THR A 184 19.97 2.90 -5.90
C THR A 184 21.18 3.43 -6.65
N PHE A 185 21.64 2.73 -7.69
CA PHE A 185 22.72 3.17 -8.56
C PHE A 185 22.37 4.48 -9.28
N GLN A 186 21.20 4.56 -9.92
CA GLN A 186 20.77 5.77 -10.62
C GLN A 186 20.54 6.93 -9.64
N MET A 187 19.95 6.66 -8.50
CA MET A 187 19.75 7.66 -7.45
C MET A 187 21.08 8.24 -6.96
N ALA A 188 22.07 7.40 -6.69
CA ALA A 188 23.41 7.85 -6.31
C ALA A 188 24.04 8.75 -7.37
N ARG A 189 23.89 8.40 -8.66
CA ARG A 189 24.39 9.22 -9.77
C ARG A 189 23.71 10.59 -9.84
N VAL A 190 22.40 10.64 -9.66
CA VAL A 190 21.64 11.90 -9.70
C VAL A 190 22.04 12.81 -8.54
N VAL A 191 22.10 12.27 -7.33
CA VAL A 191 22.49 13.03 -6.12
C VAL A 191 23.92 13.55 -6.23
N SER A 192 24.85 12.71 -6.73
CA SER A 192 26.28 13.11 -6.89
C SER A 192 26.51 14.18 -7.96
N LYS A 193 25.81 14.11 -9.10
CA LYS A 193 25.95 15.10 -10.19
C LYS A 193 25.61 16.51 -9.71
N ARG A 194 24.57 16.68 -8.91
CA ARG A 194 24.14 17.99 -8.43
C ARG A 194 25.12 18.62 -7.43
N ARG A 195 25.97 17.83 -6.77
CA ARG A 195 27.03 18.36 -5.92
C ARG A 195 28.15 19.02 -6.74
N LEU A 196 28.37 18.51 -7.96
CA LEU A 196 29.40 19.03 -8.86
C LEU A 196 28.91 20.27 -9.62
N ASP A 197 27.61 20.39 -9.86
CA ASP A 197 26.95 21.53 -10.51
C ASP A 197 25.96 22.20 -9.53
N PRO A 198 26.41 22.98 -8.54
CA PRO A 198 25.49 23.71 -7.68
C PRO A 198 24.69 24.71 -8.55
N PRO A 199 23.37 24.90 -8.27
CA PRO A 199 22.57 25.84 -9.03
C PRO A 199 23.25 27.21 -9.01
N CYS A 200 23.46 27.76 -10.20
CA CYS A 200 24.00 29.13 -10.37
C CYS A 200 23.13 30.05 -9.50
N ALA A 201 23.75 30.68 -8.50
CA ALA A 201 23.08 31.64 -7.64
C ALA A 201 22.45 32.71 -8.54
N THR A 202 21.14 32.72 -8.69
CA THR A 202 20.41 33.78 -9.37
C THR A 202 20.75 35.07 -8.63
N LYS A 203 21.55 35.90 -9.23
CA LYS A 203 21.82 37.24 -8.72
C LYS A 203 20.47 37.94 -8.64
N VAL A 204 19.96 38.15 -7.45
CA VAL A 204 18.87 39.07 -7.19
C VAL A 204 19.45 40.43 -7.50
N SER A 205 19.10 40.99 -8.67
CA SER A 205 19.38 42.40 -8.98
C SER A 205 18.44 43.23 -8.11
N THR A 206 19.06 43.96 -7.19
CA THR A 206 18.50 45.05 -6.40
C THR A 206 17.93 46.14 -7.28
#